data_d049121dbcb9c42b7361b24289422f46
#
_entry.id   d049121dbcb9c42b7361b24289422f46
#
_cell.length_a   1.000
_cell.length_b   1.000
_cell.length_c   1.000
_cell.angle_alpha   90.00
_cell.angle_beta   90.00
_cell.angle_gamma   90.00
#
_symmetry.space_group_name_H-M   'P 1'
#
loop_
_entity.id
_entity.type
_entity.pdbx_description
1 polymer ?
#
loop_
_entity_poly.entity_id
_entity_poly.type
_entity_poly.pdbx_seq_one_letter_code
_entity_poly.pdbx_strand_id
1 'polypeptide(L)'
;MNITAYIGRMVDALGWRPSERQLVWARAADSRTDIGDIDRMRLVALSRKLYLNNPIVKGAITDIARYSVGGGIRAIPQSGDPSWDETAKNWWKHWQRYPEVTGKFDFQTLQLLVSETIDRDGEIFAILTKSDDERTAQLQIIEAHRVQTPPELQGREDVFDGVQIDKYGRPKNYWILTSVGEFKKIPARDMIHVFEPERADQVRGYPRIAVAINTVLDRDELLRLEMQAAKAASTISLVVKSKTGSGSGIFGPITLDNASVNDDQRAMQTVWGGGAILNARHDQDVSSFQMERPSDRVDAHLEQYIRAACLGLGLPYEFVWNSEKVSGANTRLITAKAARRFEQRQNLLISQFMRRVWRYAAAVAIKNGDLPPTERWHHVDYICPRSITVDHGRDAQSDIALIQAGLMSRAEYFGSYGQDWQEQLQQIRSEQQAYGPLIPEPSPVSLPGPLPPRPPADQVGMPQA
;
A
#
# COMPACT_ATOMS: atom_id res chain seq x y z
N MET A 1 22.55 4.92 31.35
CA MET A 1 21.75 5.18 30.14
C MET A 1 20.85 6.38 30.40
N ASN A 2 20.99 7.46 29.65
CA ASN A 2 20.35 8.73 29.98
C ASN A 2 18.87 8.67 29.60
N ILE A 3 17.97 8.64 30.60
CA ILE A 3 16.50 8.51 30.43
C ILE A 3 15.95 9.59 29.50
N THR A 4 16.52 10.80 29.53
CA THR A 4 16.12 11.91 28.64
C THR A 4 16.40 11.64 27.17
N ALA A 5 17.53 10.96 26.86
CA ALA A 5 17.86 10.58 25.49
C ALA A 5 16.96 9.42 24.98
N TYR A 6 16.50 8.55 25.89
CA TYR A 6 15.57 7.47 25.57
C TYR A 6 14.17 7.99 25.30
N ILE A 7 13.67 8.93 26.12
CA ILE A 7 12.37 9.59 25.90
C ILE A 7 12.38 10.40 24.60
N GLY A 8 13.47 11.10 24.28
CA GLY A 8 13.62 11.86 23.04
C GLY A 8 13.50 10.96 21.79
N ARG A 9 14.19 9.83 21.78
CA ARG A 9 14.09 8.84 20.67
C ARG A 9 12.71 8.24 20.53
N MET A 10 12.03 7.96 21.63
CA MET A 10 10.68 7.44 21.65
C MET A 10 9.67 8.46 21.08
N VAL A 11 9.85 9.74 21.40
CA VAL A 11 9.04 10.84 20.87
C VAL A 11 9.26 11.02 19.37
N ASP A 12 10.52 10.93 18.90
CA ASP A 12 10.86 11.04 17.49
C ASP A 12 10.32 9.83 16.66
N ALA A 13 10.44 8.62 17.20
CA ALA A 13 9.94 7.41 16.54
C ALA A 13 8.41 7.35 16.43
N LEU A 14 7.70 7.93 17.41
CA LEU A 14 6.25 8.03 17.39
C LEU A 14 5.76 9.26 16.62
N GLY A 15 6.67 10.10 16.09
CA GLY A 15 6.35 11.36 15.43
C GLY A 15 5.60 12.36 16.33
N TRP A 16 5.53 12.07 17.64
CA TRP A 16 4.88 12.94 18.61
C TRP A 16 5.80 14.11 18.92
N ARG A 17 5.64 15.21 18.18
CA ARG A 17 6.32 16.46 18.46
C ARG A 17 5.42 17.31 19.35
N PRO A 18 5.89 17.79 20.50
CA PRO A 18 5.23 18.89 21.17
C PRO A 18 5.13 20.06 20.19
N SER A 19 4.04 20.81 20.25
CA SER A 19 3.70 21.92 19.34
C SER A 19 4.71 23.09 19.31
N GLU A 20 5.70 23.06 20.17
CA GLU A 20 6.80 24.00 20.15
C GLU A 20 7.85 23.52 19.12
N ARG A 21 8.11 24.37 18.14
CA ARG A 21 9.21 24.23 17.17
C ARG A 21 10.55 24.36 17.90
N GLN A 22 10.86 23.40 18.75
CA GLN A 22 12.23 23.24 19.20
C GLN A 22 12.99 22.68 18.01
N LEU A 23 13.95 23.45 17.50
CA LEU A 23 15.06 22.91 16.72
C LEU A 23 15.78 21.94 17.65
N VAL A 24 15.26 20.70 17.68
CA VAL A 24 15.94 19.61 18.35
C VAL A 24 17.27 19.50 17.64
N TRP A 25 18.36 19.58 18.38
CA TRP A 25 19.71 19.33 17.89
C TRP A 25 19.76 17.86 17.45
N ALA A 26 19.31 17.61 16.20
CA ALA A 26 19.38 16.31 15.61
C ALA A 26 20.86 16.01 15.34
N ARG A 27 21.40 14.98 15.97
CA ARG A 27 22.73 14.46 15.64
C ARG A 27 22.56 13.51 14.46
N ALA A 28 23.43 13.64 13.46
CA ALA A 28 23.54 12.60 12.45
C ALA A 28 23.94 11.30 13.14
N ALA A 29 23.04 10.34 13.20
CA ALA A 29 23.26 9.04 13.77
C ALA A 29 23.33 7.97 12.68
N ASP A 30 23.91 6.82 13.01
CA ASP A 30 23.92 5.65 12.15
C ASP A 30 22.48 5.13 11.97
N SER A 31 22.08 4.85 10.74
CA SER A 31 20.73 4.34 10.44
C SER A 31 20.40 3.04 11.18
N ARG A 32 21.41 2.29 11.58
CA ARG A 32 21.28 1.07 12.38
C ARG A 32 20.78 1.32 13.80
N THR A 33 20.99 2.53 14.32
CA THR A 33 20.69 2.91 15.70
C THR A 33 19.69 4.04 15.85
N ASP A 34 19.20 4.62 14.72
CA ASP A 34 18.25 5.72 14.72
C ASP A 34 16.92 5.32 15.38
N ILE A 35 16.45 4.12 15.05
CA ILE A 35 15.22 3.54 15.63
C ILE A 35 15.62 2.27 16.38
N GLY A 36 15.34 2.25 17.68
CA GLY A 36 15.60 1.06 18.51
C GLY A 36 14.58 -0.07 18.25
N ASP A 37 14.93 -1.28 18.66
CA ASP A 37 14.11 -2.49 18.53
C ASP A 37 12.67 -2.28 19.05
N ILE A 38 12.55 -1.65 20.23
CA ILE A 38 11.26 -1.39 20.88
C ILE A 38 10.42 -0.40 20.07
N ASP A 39 11.04 0.66 19.56
CA ASP A 39 10.33 1.71 18.82
C ASP A 39 9.89 1.20 17.44
N ARG A 40 10.72 0.40 16.77
CA ARG A 40 10.33 -0.28 15.54
C ARG A 40 9.15 -1.21 15.78
N MET A 41 9.15 -2.01 16.83
CA MET A 41 8.04 -2.90 17.19
C MET A 41 6.74 -2.15 17.45
N ARG A 42 6.83 -0.98 18.11
CA ARG A 42 5.67 -0.10 18.32
C ARG A 42 5.14 0.47 17.01
N LEU A 43 6.02 0.92 16.11
CA LEU A 43 5.63 1.38 14.78
C LEU A 43 4.91 0.28 13.99
N VAL A 44 5.41 -0.94 14.00
CA VAL A 44 4.77 -2.11 13.37
C VAL A 44 3.39 -2.37 13.99
N ALA A 45 3.26 -2.33 15.32
CA ALA A 45 1.98 -2.54 16.00
C ALA A 45 0.95 -1.46 15.66
N LEU A 46 1.37 -0.18 15.63
CA LEU A 46 0.51 0.94 15.23
C LEU A 46 0.09 0.85 13.76
N SER A 47 1.03 0.54 12.88
CA SER A 47 0.76 0.35 11.46
C SER A 47 -0.25 -0.78 11.21
N ARG A 48 -0.09 -1.93 11.87
CA ARG A 48 -1.04 -3.05 11.79
C ARG A 48 -2.43 -2.65 12.30
N LYS A 49 -2.50 -1.88 13.40
CA LYS A 49 -3.77 -1.36 13.92
C LYS A 49 -4.46 -0.43 12.93
N LEU A 50 -3.71 0.48 12.29
CA LEU A 50 -4.25 1.37 11.27
C LEU A 50 -4.69 0.60 10.03
N TYR A 51 -3.90 -0.36 9.56
CA TYR A 51 -4.27 -1.22 8.44
C TYR A 51 -5.58 -1.98 8.67
N LEU A 52 -5.86 -2.42 9.91
CA LEU A 52 -7.09 -3.12 10.25
C LEU A 52 -8.31 -2.19 10.40
N ASN A 53 -8.11 -0.96 10.90
CA ASN A 53 -9.20 -0.10 11.35
C ASN A 53 -9.43 1.13 10.46
N ASN A 54 -8.48 1.49 9.59
CA ASN A 54 -8.59 2.65 8.73
C ASN A 54 -8.70 2.24 7.26
N PRO A 55 -9.86 2.50 6.61
CA PRO A 55 -10.12 2.04 5.24
C PRO A 55 -9.22 2.70 4.21
N ILE A 56 -8.75 3.95 4.44
CA ILE A 56 -7.87 4.67 3.52
C ILE A 56 -6.48 4.02 3.51
N VAL A 57 -5.93 3.76 4.70
CA VAL A 57 -4.63 3.09 4.84
C VAL A 57 -4.67 1.70 4.23
N LYS A 58 -5.70 0.92 4.57
CA LYS A 58 -5.88 -0.42 4.00
C LYS A 58 -6.01 -0.38 2.49
N GLY A 59 -6.89 0.49 1.97
CA GLY A 59 -7.11 0.63 0.54
C GLY A 59 -5.82 0.98 -0.21
N ALA A 60 -5.09 1.99 0.25
CA ALA A 60 -3.85 2.43 -0.39
C ALA A 60 -2.76 1.33 -0.40
N ILE A 61 -2.56 0.61 0.70
CA ILE A 61 -1.59 -0.50 0.78
C ILE A 61 -2.02 -1.66 -0.13
N THR A 62 -3.31 -2.03 -0.10
CA THR A 62 -3.85 -3.10 -0.96
C THR A 62 -3.77 -2.72 -2.44
N ASP A 63 -3.99 -1.46 -2.79
CA ASP A 63 -3.86 -1.00 -4.18
C ASP A 63 -2.41 -1.05 -4.66
N ILE A 64 -1.42 -0.67 -3.84
CA ILE A 64 0.00 -0.84 -4.21
C ILE A 64 0.29 -2.31 -4.53
N ALA A 65 -0.14 -3.25 -3.68
CA ALA A 65 0.08 -4.67 -3.92
C ALA A 65 -0.66 -5.16 -5.17
N ARG A 66 -1.94 -4.81 -5.31
CA ARG A 66 -2.80 -5.23 -6.43
C ARG A 66 -2.25 -4.76 -7.77
N TYR A 67 -1.86 -3.51 -7.89
CA TYR A 67 -1.37 -2.95 -9.15
C TYR A 67 0.10 -3.29 -9.44
N SER A 68 0.90 -3.61 -8.42
CA SER A 68 2.28 -4.05 -8.63
C SER A 68 2.38 -5.53 -8.98
N VAL A 69 1.53 -6.37 -8.39
CA VAL A 69 1.60 -7.84 -8.54
C VAL A 69 0.51 -8.37 -9.47
N GLY A 70 -0.71 -7.84 -9.40
CA GLY A 70 -1.85 -8.26 -10.23
C GLY A 70 -2.05 -9.76 -10.23
N GLY A 71 -2.00 -10.37 -11.42
CA GLY A 71 -2.05 -11.81 -11.63
C GLY A 71 -0.75 -12.57 -11.32
N GLY A 72 0.23 -11.91 -10.71
CA GLY A 72 1.54 -12.46 -10.39
C GLY A 72 2.64 -12.00 -11.36
N ILE A 73 3.83 -11.70 -10.83
CA ILE A 73 5.03 -11.49 -11.60
C ILE A 73 5.51 -12.87 -12.08
N ARG A 74 5.63 -13.04 -13.39
CA ARG A 74 5.97 -14.33 -14.01
C ARG A 74 7.46 -14.43 -14.27
N ALA A 75 8.05 -15.57 -13.93
CA ALA A 75 9.44 -15.90 -14.26
C ALA A 75 9.47 -16.63 -15.61
N ILE A 76 10.27 -16.12 -16.54
CA ILE A 76 10.49 -16.72 -17.86
C ILE A 76 11.94 -17.16 -17.96
N PRO A 77 12.21 -18.47 -17.95
CA PRO A 77 13.56 -18.99 -18.11
C PRO A 77 14.20 -18.53 -19.42
N GLN A 78 15.51 -18.23 -19.38
CA GLN A 78 16.32 -17.73 -20.48
C GLN A 78 17.69 -18.37 -20.47
N SER A 79 17.73 -19.71 -20.45
CA SER A 79 18.98 -20.48 -20.40
C SER A 79 19.76 -20.40 -21.72
N GLY A 80 19.09 -20.11 -22.83
CA GLY A 80 19.58 -20.19 -24.19
C GLY A 80 19.32 -21.53 -24.85
N ASP A 81 18.75 -22.50 -24.15
CA ASP A 81 18.24 -23.77 -24.67
C ASP A 81 16.70 -23.77 -24.61
N PRO A 82 16.00 -23.64 -25.75
CA PRO A 82 14.54 -23.58 -25.77
C PRO A 82 13.85 -24.82 -25.17
N SER A 83 14.46 -26.00 -25.29
CA SER A 83 13.90 -27.23 -24.74
C SER A 83 13.96 -27.24 -23.22
N TRP A 84 15.09 -26.78 -22.67
CA TRP A 84 15.25 -26.62 -21.23
C TRP A 84 14.29 -25.54 -20.68
N ASP A 85 14.19 -24.42 -21.37
CA ASP A 85 13.34 -23.29 -20.95
C ASP A 85 11.87 -23.70 -20.87
N GLU A 86 11.38 -24.48 -21.83
CA GLU A 86 10.00 -25.02 -21.80
C GLU A 86 9.80 -26.01 -20.65
N THR A 87 10.77 -26.90 -20.42
CA THR A 87 10.73 -27.84 -19.29
C THR A 87 10.71 -27.11 -17.96
N ALA A 88 11.59 -26.12 -17.80
CA ALA A 88 11.69 -25.32 -16.59
C ALA A 88 10.40 -24.48 -16.35
N LYS A 89 9.80 -23.93 -17.40
CA LYS A 89 8.54 -23.22 -17.36
C LYS A 89 7.38 -24.10 -16.88
N ASN A 90 7.29 -25.33 -17.39
CA ASN A 90 6.26 -26.29 -16.97
C ASN A 90 6.47 -26.74 -15.53
N TRP A 91 7.72 -27.03 -15.13
CA TRP A 91 8.07 -27.35 -13.76
C TRP A 91 7.71 -26.19 -12.82
N TRP A 92 8.04 -24.92 -13.18
CA TRP A 92 7.72 -23.74 -12.38
C TRP A 92 6.22 -23.54 -12.19
N LYS A 93 5.39 -23.77 -13.23
CA LYS A 93 3.91 -23.75 -13.13
C LYS A 93 3.38 -24.73 -12.08
N HIS A 94 4.02 -25.90 -11.93
CA HIS A 94 3.64 -26.86 -10.90
C HIS A 94 4.10 -26.43 -9.52
N TRP A 95 5.38 -26.00 -9.40
CA TRP A 95 5.95 -25.57 -8.13
C TRP A 95 5.18 -24.38 -7.51
N GLN A 96 4.72 -23.43 -8.29
CA GLN A 96 3.97 -22.26 -7.82
C GLN A 96 2.68 -22.58 -7.07
N ARG A 97 2.15 -23.79 -7.18
CA ARG A 97 0.90 -24.17 -6.50
C ARG A 97 1.09 -24.42 -5.02
N TYR A 98 2.29 -24.91 -4.62
CA TYR A 98 2.59 -25.27 -3.25
C TYR A 98 3.99 -24.80 -2.83
N PRO A 99 4.27 -23.50 -2.91
CA PRO A 99 5.61 -22.96 -2.73
C PRO A 99 6.00 -22.81 -1.26
N GLU A 100 5.07 -22.97 -0.30
CA GLU A 100 5.31 -22.69 1.10
C GLU A 100 4.87 -23.83 2.02
N VAL A 101 5.47 -23.85 3.24
CA VAL A 101 5.40 -24.98 4.17
C VAL A 101 4.01 -25.29 4.71
N THR A 102 3.09 -24.32 4.76
CA THR A 102 1.75 -24.52 5.32
C THR A 102 0.74 -25.01 4.28
N GLY A 103 1.09 -24.94 2.99
CA GLY A 103 0.22 -25.31 1.87
C GLY A 103 -1.01 -24.39 1.69
N LYS A 104 -1.04 -23.24 2.37
CA LYS A 104 -2.20 -22.32 2.33
C LYS A 104 -2.15 -21.33 1.18
N PHE A 105 -0.95 -20.98 0.73
CA PHE A 105 -0.74 -19.91 -0.22
C PHE A 105 -0.05 -20.45 -1.46
N ASP A 106 -0.58 -20.10 -2.62
CA ASP A 106 0.12 -20.20 -3.89
C ASP A 106 1.15 -19.07 -4.04
N PHE A 107 1.98 -19.16 -5.07
CA PHE A 107 3.06 -18.19 -5.24
C PHE A 107 2.57 -16.78 -5.58
N GLN A 108 1.43 -16.65 -6.26
CA GLN A 108 0.80 -15.35 -6.52
C GLN A 108 0.33 -14.68 -5.22
N THR A 109 -0.36 -15.44 -4.38
CA THR A 109 -0.80 -14.95 -3.06
C THR A 109 0.39 -14.56 -2.18
N LEU A 110 1.50 -15.31 -2.25
CA LEU A 110 2.73 -14.94 -1.54
C LEU A 110 3.33 -13.62 -2.03
N GLN A 111 3.34 -13.38 -3.33
CA GLN A 111 3.81 -12.10 -3.88
C GLN A 111 2.97 -10.92 -3.40
N LEU A 112 1.64 -11.07 -3.37
CA LEU A 112 0.71 -10.06 -2.83
C LEU A 112 0.97 -9.84 -1.34
N LEU A 113 1.06 -10.91 -0.55
CA LEU A 113 1.34 -10.85 0.88
C LEU A 113 2.67 -10.16 1.18
N VAL A 114 3.72 -10.48 0.41
CA VAL A 114 5.04 -9.84 0.53
C VAL A 114 4.92 -8.34 0.23
N SER A 115 4.24 -7.96 -0.84
CA SER A 115 4.06 -6.55 -1.22
C SER A 115 3.29 -5.76 -0.17
N GLU A 116 2.17 -6.28 0.35
CA GLU A 116 1.39 -5.62 1.41
C GLU A 116 2.17 -5.50 2.72
N THR A 117 2.92 -6.55 3.07
CA THR A 117 3.67 -6.58 4.33
C THR A 117 4.81 -5.58 4.35
N ILE A 118 5.46 -5.30 3.23
CA ILE A 118 6.50 -4.26 3.14
C ILE A 118 5.92 -2.88 3.51
N ASP A 119 4.73 -2.52 3.06
CA ASP A 119 4.13 -1.22 3.39
C ASP A 119 3.54 -1.20 4.80
N ARG A 120 2.96 -2.32 5.25
CA ARG A 120 2.31 -2.45 6.55
C ARG A 120 3.32 -2.64 7.70
N ASP A 121 4.26 -3.57 7.55
CA ASP A 121 5.20 -3.96 8.62
C ASP A 121 6.61 -3.41 8.38
N GLY A 122 6.90 -2.88 7.19
CA GLY A 122 8.20 -2.37 6.76
C GLY A 122 9.09 -3.40 6.08
N GLU A 123 8.91 -4.67 6.41
CA GLU A 123 9.75 -5.77 5.94
C GLU A 123 9.05 -7.12 6.08
N ILE A 124 9.58 -8.11 5.38
CA ILE A 124 9.16 -9.50 5.50
C ILE A 124 10.35 -10.43 5.30
N PHE A 125 10.29 -11.58 5.93
CA PHE A 125 11.33 -12.60 5.84
C PHE A 125 10.76 -13.90 5.28
N ALA A 126 11.59 -14.63 4.55
CA ALA A 126 11.26 -15.98 4.12
C ALA A 126 12.48 -16.90 4.32
N ILE A 127 12.31 -17.99 5.05
CA ILE A 127 13.34 -19.02 5.17
C ILE A 127 13.24 -19.93 3.95
N LEU A 128 14.39 -20.17 3.34
CA LEU A 128 14.55 -21.17 2.27
C LEU A 128 14.63 -22.55 2.92
N THR A 129 13.62 -23.36 2.74
CA THR A 129 13.52 -24.70 3.32
C THR A 129 13.04 -25.71 2.28
N LYS A 130 12.89 -26.95 2.68
CA LYS A 130 12.41 -28.03 1.84
C LYS A 130 11.19 -28.68 2.48
N SER A 131 10.43 -29.43 1.67
CA SER A 131 9.41 -30.34 2.13
C SER A 131 9.97 -31.41 3.05
N ASP A 132 9.11 -32.09 3.80
CA ASP A 132 9.51 -33.14 4.76
C ASP A 132 10.27 -34.31 4.10
N ASP A 133 10.00 -34.59 2.83
CA ASP A 133 10.72 -35.59 2.01
C ASP A 133 12.02 -35.04 1.40
N GLU A 134 12.40 -33.79 1.72
CA GLU A 134 13.57 -33.07 1.21
C GLU A 134 13.64 -32.89 -0.32
N ARG A 135 12.58 -33.24 -1.05
CA ARG A 135 12.57 -33.20 -2.53
C ARG A 135 12.16 -31.83 -3.09
N THR A 136 11.20 -31.16 -2.45
CA THR A 136 10.65 -29.92 -3.01
C THR A 136 11.15 -28.72 -2.22
N ALA A 137 11.61 -27.70 -2.94
CA ALA A 137 11.93 -26.40 -2.33
C ALA A 137 10.66 -25.76 -1.79
N GLN A 138 10.70 -25.23 -0.57
CA GLN A 138 9.61 -24.52 0.06
C GLN A 138 10.10 -23.26 0.75
N LEU A 139 9.19 -22.33 0.99
CA LEU A 139 9.40 -21.08 1.71
C LEU A 139 8.66 -21.14 3.04
N GLN A 140 9.30 -20.69 4.10
CA GLN A 140 8.61 -20.41 5.35
C GLN A 140 8.57 -18.89 5.58
N ILE A 141 7.40 -18.31 5.48
CA ILE A 141 7.22 -16.86 5.67
C ILE A 141 7.28 -16.52 7.16
N ILE A 142 8.08 -15.51 7.49
CA ILE A 142 8.29 -15.03 8.86
C ILE A 142 7.95 -13.55 8.94
N GLU A 143 7.05 -13.21 9.85
CA GLU A 143 6.68 -11.81 10.08
C GLU A 143 7.78 -11.02 10.81
N ALA A 144 7.85 -9.72 10.55
CA ALA A 144 8.88 -8.79 11.05
C ALA A 144 9.12 -8.85 12.57
N HIS A 145 8.04 -9.02 13.37
CA HIS A 145 8.12 -9.04 14.82
C HIS A 145 8.80 -10.30 15.40
N ARG A 146 8.94 -11.36 14.60
CA ARG A 146 9.60 -12.60 15.03
C ARG A 146 11.12 -12.56 14.92
N VAL A 147 11.67 -11.60 14.16
CA VAL A 147 13.12 -11.41 14.07
C VAL A 147 13.51 -10.40 15.16
N GLN A 148 14.21 -10.88 16.19
CA GLN A 148 14.55 -10.11 17.40
C GLN A 148 15.94 -10.51 17.89
N THR A 149 16.57 -9.62 18.63
CA THR A 149 17.85 -9.88 19.28
C THR A 149 17.65 -10.76 20.53
N PRO A 150 18.26 -11.94 20.61
CA PRO A 150 18.25 -12.73 21.84
C PRO A 150 18.82 -11.94 23.03
N PRO A 151 18.34 -12.18 24.26
CA PRO A 151 18.83 -11.47 25.46
C PRO A 151 20.34 -11.56 25.64
N GLU A 152 20.95 -12.71 25.30
CA GLU A 152 22.39 -12.97 25.45
C GLU A 152 23.25 -12.15 24.47
N LEU A 153 22.62 -11.64 23.40
CA LEU A 153 23.31 -10.87 22.36
C LEU A 153 23.01 -9.38 22.41
N GLN A 154 22.25 -8.94 23.40
CA GLN A 154 21.96 -7.52 23.59
C GLN A 154 23.23 -6.74 23.90
N GLY A 155 23.40 -5.59 23.23
CA GLY A 155 24.57 -4.74 23.39
C GLY A 155 25.79 -5.11 22.55
N ARG A 156 25.70 -6.15 21.74
CA ARG A 156 26.75 -6.47 20.75
C ARG A 156 26.74 -5.48 19.60
N GLU A 157 27.92 -5.03 19.19
CA GLU A 157 28.10 -4.03 18.12
C GLU A 157 27.80 -4.58 16.71
N ASP A 158 27.81 -5.90 16.56
CA ASP A 158 27.56 -6.59 15.28
C ASP A 158 26.14 -7.14 15.15
N VAL A 159 25.25 -6.93 16.14
CA VAL A 159 23.87 -7.43 16.14
C VAL A 159 22.89 -6.26 16.28
N PHE A 160 22.06 -6.06 15.27
CA PHE A 160 21.05 -5.01 15.21
C PHE A 160 19.67 -5.63 15.01
N ASP A 161 18.81 -5.50 16.01
CA ASP A 161 17.42 -5.96 16.00
C ASP A 161 17.24 -7.36 15.35
N GLY A 162 17.99 -8.34 15.88
CA GLY A 162 17.95 -9.73 15.44
C GLY A 162 18.72 -10.07 14.18
N VAL A 163 19.45 -9.11 13.61
CA VAL A 163 20.30 -9.32 12.43
C VAL A 163 21.77 -9.13 12.80
N GLN A 164 22.57 -10.18 12.64
CA GLN A 164 24.01 -10.10 12.77
C GLN A 164 24.63 -9.71 11.42
N ILE A 165 25.48 -8.69 11.44
CA ILE A 165 26.18 -8.18 10.24
C ILE A 165 27.69 -8.40 10.32
N ASP A 166 28.35 -8.31 9.16
CA ASP A 166 29.81 -8.26 9.08
C ASP A 166 30.33 -6.82 9.13
N LYS A 167 31.67 -6.67 9.04
CA LYS A 167 32.34 -5.37 9.02
C LYS A 167 31.93 -4.44 7.87
N TYR A 168 31.29 -4.97 6.84
CA TYR A 168 30.78 -4.23 5.68
C TYR A 168 29.28 -4.00 5.74
N GLY A 169 28.60 -4.39 6.84
CA GLY A 169 27.16 -4.29 6.97
C GLY A 169 26.36 -5.44 6.31
N ARG A 170 27.04 -6.50 5.81
CA ARG A 170 26.34 -7.62 5.18
C ARG A 170 25.73 -8.53 6.23
N PRO A 171 24.45 -8.93 6.11
CA PRO A 171 23.84 -9.90 7.01
C PRO A 171 24.59 -11.25 6.98
N LYS A 172 24.92 -11.78 8.16
CA LYS A 172 25.49 -13.10 8.37
C LYS A 172 24.47 -14.10 8.88
N ASN A 173 23.70 -13.69 9.89
CA ASN A 173 22.72 -14.53 10.56
C ASN A 173 21.52 -13.71 10.98
N TYR A 174 20.38 -14.39 11.07
CA TYR A 174 19.12 -13.87 11.59
C TYR A 174 18.69 -14.70 12.79
N TRP A 175 18.16 -14.03 13.80
CA TRP A 175 17.65 -14.66 15.01
C TRP A 175 16.12 -14.58 15.01
N ILE A 176 15.49 -15.74 15.01
CA ILE A 176 14.03 -15.85 14.90
C ILE A 176 13.49 -16.38 16.22
N LEU A 177 12.56 -15.64 16.81
CA LEU A 177 11.77 -16.11 17.94
C LEU A 177 10.75 -17.15 17.46
N THR A 178 10.85 -18.36 18.00
CA THR A 178 9.92 -19.47 17.71
C THR A 178 8.61 -19.30 18.52
N SER A 179 7.59 -20.07 18.18
CA SER A 179 6.32 -20.09 18.94
C SER A 179 6.48 -20.55 20.39
N VAL A 180 7.56 -21.27 20.71
CA VAL A 180 7.85 -21.79 22.05
C VAL A 180 8.67 -20.80 22.87
N GLY A 181 9.04 -19.63 22.30
CA GLY A 181 9.84 -18.61 23.00
C GLY A 181 11.35 -18.82 22.89
N GLU A 182 11.80 -19.80 22.11
CA GLU A 182 13.21 -20.04 21.85
C GLU A 182 13.72 -19.24 20.64
N PHE A 183 15.00 -18.92 20.61
CA PHE A 183 15.64 -18.27 19.47
C PHE A 183 16.33 -19.30 18.57
N LYS A 184 15.97 -19.29 17.29
CA LYS A 184 16.63 -20.07 16.24
C LYS A 184 17.51 -19.17 15.39
N LYS A 185 18.78 -19.55 15.24
CA LYS A 185 19.75 -18.87 14.37
C LYS A 185 19.62 -19.40 12.95
N ILE A 186 19.40 -18.53 11.98
CA ILE A 186 19.30 -18.85 10.54
C ILE A 186 20.42 -18.13 9.79
N PRO A 187 21.25 -18.83 9.02
CA PRO A 187 22.26 -18.19 8.17
C PRO A 187 21.62 -17.29 7.10
N ALA A 188 22.25 -16.18 6.78
CA ALA A 188 21.73 -15.24 5.78
C ALA A 188 21.59 -15.83 4.37
N ARG A 189 22.36 -16.88 4.04
CA ARG A 189 22.23 -17.61 2.77
C ARG A 189 20.85 -18.30 2.64
N ASP A 190 20.28 -18.74 3.78
CA ASP A 190 19.02 -19.47 3.86
C ASP A 190 17.83 -18.54 4.19
N MET A 191 18.06 -17.21 4.22
CA MET A 191 17.06 -16.21 4.54
C MET A 191 16.89 -15.22 3.40
N ILE A 192 15.67 -15.03 2.94
CA ILE A 192 15.28 -13.88 2.12
C ILE A 192 14.78 -12.79 3.07
N HIS A 193 15.34 -11.60 2.98
CA HIS A 193 14.89 -10.41 3.71
C HIS A 193 14.50 -9.35 2.68
N VAL A 194 13.24 -8.94 2.69
CA VAL A 194 12.67 -8.00 1.73
C VAL A 194 12.20 -6.75 2.47
N PHE A 195 12.76 -5.62 2.13
CA PHE A 195 12.36 -4.29 2.63
C PHE A 195 12.76 -3.20 1.63
N GLU A 196 12.15 -2.04 1.73
CA GLU A 196 12.49 -0.88 0.91
C GLU A 196 13.53 -0.02 1.63
N PRO A 197 14.81 0.00 1.18
CA PRO A 197 15.86 0.74 1.86
C PRO A 197 15.71 2.25 1.61
N GLU A 198 15.80 3.04 2.68
CA GLU A 198 15.82 4.50 2.63
C GLU A 198 17.22 5.07 2.89
N ARG A 199 18.07 4.33 3.60
CA ARG A 199 19.45 4.72 3.94
C ARG A 199 20.43 3.59 3.67
N ALA A 200 21.68 3.93 3.34
CA ALA A 200 22.72 2.98 2.92
C ALA A 200 23.03 1.90 3.97
N ASP A 201 23.11 2.27 5.23
CA ASP A 201 23.47 1.35 6.34
C ASP A 201 22.25 0.77 7.06
N GLN A 202 21.06 0.89 6.46
CA GLN A 202 19.83 0.37 7.05
C GLN A 202 19.84 -1.16 7.06
N VAL A 203 19.60 -1.75 8.26
CA VAL A 203 19.57 -3.21 8.47
C VAL A 203 18.16 -3.76 8.50
N ARG A 204 17.19 -2.98 9.01
CA ARG A 204 15.78 -3.36 9.17
C ARG A 204 14.86 -2.43 8.42
N GLY A 205 13.74 -2.95 7.93
CA GLY A 205 12.68 -2.16 7.31
C GLY A 205 11.78 -1.46 8.30
N TYR A 206 11.16 -0.35 7.89
CA TYR A 206 10.17 0.40 8.67
C TYR A 206 8.86 0.47 7.90
N PRO A 207 7.68 0.41 8.60
CA PRO A 207 6.39 0.58 7.98
C PRO A 207 6.35 1.89 7.19
N ARG A 208 6.02 1.82 5.90
CA ARG A 208 5.99 3.02 5.08
C ARG A 208 4.96 4.04 5.54
N ILE A 209 3.87 3.57 6.15
CA ILE A 209 2.86 4.44 6.76
C ILE A 209 3.39 5.22 7.99
N ALA A 210 4.56 4.88 8.53
CA ALA A 210 5.11 5.53 9.72
C ALA A 210 5.13 7.05 9.60
N VAL A 211 5.47 7.58 8.42
CA VAL A 211 5.51 9.03 8.12
C VAL A 211 4.13 9.68 8.28
N ALA A 212 3.05 8.93 8.05
CA ALA A 212 1.68 9.45 8.04
C ALA A 212 0.86 9.02 9.26
N ILE A 213 1.41 8.24 10.20
CA ILE A 213 0.66 7.70 11.35
C ILE A 213 -0.05 8.83 12.12
N ASN A 214 0.68 9.87 12.50
CA ASN A 214 0.09 10.98 13.28
C ASN A 214 -0.97 11.71 12.49
N THR A 215 -0.72 11.99 11.22
CA THR A 215 -1.68 12.64 10.33
C THR A 215 -3.00 11.85 10.21
N VAL A 216 -2.90 10.51 10.16
CA VAL A 216 -4.09 9.65 10.13
C VAL A 216 -4.82 9.65 11.46
N LEU A 217 -4.08 9.60 12.58
CA LEU A 217 -4.66 9.65 13.93
C LEU A 217 -5.35 10.98 14.20
N ASP A 218 -4.73 12.11 13.84
CA ASP A 218 -5.30 13.45 13.98
C ASP A 218 -6.60 13.60 13.17
N ARG A 219 -6.62 13.04 11.96
CA ARG A 219 -7.83 12.99 11.14
C ARG A 219 -8.94 12.19 11.83
N ASP A 220 -8.64 11.01 12.33
CA ASP A 220 -9.62 10.15 12.96
C ASP A 220 -10.15 10.78 14.27
N GLU A 221 -9.29 11.51 15.00
CA GLU A 221 -9.69 12.28 16.17
C GLU A 221 -10.62 13.46 15.78
N LEU A 222 -10.25 14.23 14.75
CA LEU A 222 -11.10 15.33 14.24
C LEU A 222 -12.48 14.82 13.82
N LEU A 223 -12.55 13.71 13.07
CA LEU A 223 -13.82 13.09 12.69
C LEU A 223 -14.65 12.68 13.92
N ARG A 224 -14.00 12.10 14.92
CA ARG A 224 -14.67 11.69 16.15
C ARG A 224 -15.26 12.90 16.90
N LEU A 225 -14.49 13.99 17.00
CA LEU A 225 -14.94 15.23 17.64
C LEU A 225 -16.10 15.86 16.88
N GLU A 226 -16.04 15.91 15.52
CA GLU A 226 -17.13 16.41 14.69
C GLU A 226 -18.41 15.55 14.83
N MET A 227 -18.25 14.23 14.83
CA MET A 227 -19.38 13.33 15.07
C MET A 227 -20.01 13.53 16.46
N GLN A 228 -19.19 13.74 17.50
CA GLN A 228 -19.67 14.05 18.85
C GLN A 228 -20.41 15.39 18.89
N ALA A 229 -19.84 16.42 18.23
CA ALA A 229 -20.48 17.74 18.14
C ALA A 229 -21.81 17.69 17.37
N ALA A 230 -21.87 16.93 16.27
CA ALA A 230 -23.10 16.73 15.50
C ALA A 230 -24.16 15.98 16.32
N LYS A 231 -23.77 14.95 17.08
CA LYS A 231 -24.66 14.25 18.00
C LYS A 231 -25.16 15.17 19.10
N ALA A 232 -24.29 15.98 19.72
CA ALA A 232 -24.68 16.94 20.74
C ALA A 232 -25.66 17.98 20.17
N ALA A 233 -25.37 18.54 18.98
CA ALA A 233 -26.25 19.47 18.30
C ALA A 233 -27.62 18.89 17.97
N SER A 234 -27.70 17.63 17.57
CA SER A 234 -28.96 16.94 17.29
C SER A 234 -29.74 16.56 18.55
N THR A 235 -29.06 16.49 19.70
CA THR A 235 -29.69 16.14 20.99
C THR A 235 -30.32 17.38 21.68
N ILE A 236 -29.80 18.59 21.42
CA ILE A 236 -30.33 19.82 21.99
C ILE A 236 -31.39 20.37 21.03
N SER A 237 -32.68 20.05 21.31
CA SER A 237 -33.78 20.41 20.41
C SER A 237 -34.43 21.78 20.76
N LEU A 238 -34.39 22.21 22.00
CA LEU A 238 -35.06 23.42 22.43
C LEU A 238 -34.42 24.04 23.69
N VAL A 239 -34.17 25.32 23.67
CA VAL A 239 -33.78 26.11 24.85
C VAL A 239 -34.95 27.03 25.20
N VAL A 240 -35.63 26.80 26.31
CA VAL A 240 -36.73 27.64 26.76
C VAL A 240 -36.21 28.65 27.79
N LYS A 241 -36.26 29.95 27.44
CA LYS A 241 -35.98 31.04 28.36
C LYS A 241 -37.30 31.58 28.94
N SER A 242 -37.47 31.51 30.25
CA SER A 242 -38.61 32.13 30.94
C SER A 242 -38.18 33.46 31.55
N LYS A 243 -38.82 34.58 31.18
CA LYS A 243 -38.59 35.91 31.76
C LYS A 243 -39.26 36.12 33.08
N THR A 244 -40.18 35.27 33.52
CA THR A 244 -41.06 35.46 34.68
C THR A 244 -40.80 34.50 35.84
N GLY A 245 -39.74 33.71 35.84
CA GLY A 245 -39.38 32.83 36.97
C GLY A 245 -40.38 31.71 37.32
N SER A 246 -41.52 31.67 36.64
CA SER A 246 -42.54 30.65 36.84
C SER A 246 -42.38 29.55 35.79
N GLY A 247 -41.78 28.44 36.17
CA GLY A 247 -41.48 27.27 35.31
C GLY A 247 -42.71 26.43 34.92
N SER A 248 -43.90 27.03 34.79
CA SER A 248 -45.06 26.36 34.20
C SER A 248 -44.95 26.44 32.69
N GLY A 249 -44.06 25.66 32.12
CA GLY A 249 -44.04 25.44 30.68
C GLY A 249 -45.22 24.61 30.21
N ILE A 250 -45.55 24.68 28.94
CA ILE A 250 -46.65 24.07 28.19
C ILE A 250 -46.78 22.55 28.46
N PHE A 251 -45.82 21.94 29.13
CA PHE A 251 -45.82 20.55 29.58
C PHE A 251 -45.64 20.51 31.10
N GLY A 252 -46.63 20.01 31.85
CA GLY A 252 -46.64 19.90 33.30
C GLY A 252 -45.38 19.23 33.88
N PRO A 253 -45.16 19.32 35.20
CA PRO A 253 -43.94 18.84 35.82
C PRO A 253 -43.86 17.31 35.71
N ILE A 254 -42.87 16.83 34.96
CA ILE A 254 -42.50 15.42 35.02
C ILE A 254 -41.55 15.28 36.22
N THR A 255 -42.11 14.87 37.35
CA THR A 255 -41.36 14.44 38.54
C THR A 255 -40.79 13.07 38.28
N LEU A 256 -39.48 12.99 38.16
CA LEU A 256 -38.78 11.72 38.40
C LEU A 256 -38.58 11.57 39.89
N ASP A 257 -39.33 10.66 40.50
CA ASP A 257 -39.17 10.26 41.91
C ASP A 257 -37.75 9.76 42.19
N ASN A 258 -37.21 10.25 43.29
CA ASN A 258 -36.00 9.88 44.02
C ASN A 258 -34.77 10.76 43.84
N ALA A 259 -34.78 11.88 44.57
CA ALA A 259 -33.69 12.32 45.43
C ALA A 259 -34.00 13.69 46.06
N SER A 260 -33.98 13.76 47.39
CA SER A 260 -33.96 14.99 48.17
C SER A 260 -32.71 15.83 47.87
N VAL A 261 -32.85 16.82 47.00
CA VAL A 261 -31.81 17.84 46.76
C VAL A 261 -32.54 19.17 46.70
N ASN A 262 -32.04 20.14 47.46
CA ASN A 262 -32.54 21.51 47.61
C ASN A 262 -32.98 22.14 46.27
N ASP A 263 -34.18 22.73 46.31
CA ASP A 263 -34.96 23.24 45.17
C ASP A 263 -34.28 24.36 44.39
N ASP A 264 -33.16 24.88 44.90
CA ASP A 264 -32.48 26.08 44.35
C ASP A 264 -31.41 25.82 43.34
N GLN A 265 -31.07 24.56 43.03
CA GLN A 265 -29.90 24.26 42.16
C GLN A 265 -30.18 23.42 40.92
N ARG A 266 -31.43 23.18 40.54
CA ARG A 266 -31.72 22.26 39.41
C ARG A 266 -32.01 23.02 38.12
N ALA A 267 -31.12 22.84 37.13
CA ALA A 267 -31.50 22.96 35.72
C ALA A 267 -32.34 21.72 35.37
N MET A 268 -33.66 21.88 35.12
CA MET A 268 -34.50 20.74 34.73
C MET A 268 -34.15 20.36 33.27
N GLN A 269 -33.63 19.15 33.16
CA GLN A 269 -33.43 18.51 31.87
C GLN A 269 -34.61 17.61 31.55
N THR A 270 -35.41 17.97 30.55
CA THR A 270 -36.49 17.08 30.08
C THR A 270 -36.04 16.42 28.78
N VAL A 271 -35.98 15.09 28.78
CA VAL A 271 -35.65 14.29 27.59
C VAL A 271 -36.96 13.82 26.96
N TRP A 272 -37.19 14.24 25.73
CA TRP A 272 -38.35 13.80 24.94
C TRP A 272 -37.88 13.34 23.53
N GLY A 273 -38.21 12.09 23.18
CA GLY A 273 -38.04 11.60 21.80
C GLY A 273 -36.61 11.69 21.21
N GLY A 274 -35.56 11.66 22.05
CA GLY A 274 -34.16 11.73 21.62
C GLY A 274 -33.54 13.13 21.68
N GLY A 275 -34.25 14.17 22.11
CA GLY A 275 -33.72 15.51 22.31
C GLY A 275 -33.77 15.95 23.77
N ALA A 276 -32.79 16.74 24.25
CA ALA A 276 -32.79 17.31 25.59
C ALA A 276 -33.33 18.75 25.53
N ILE A 277 -34.31 19.07 26.40
CA ILE A 277 -34.80 20.44 26.59
C ILE A 277 -34.09 21.02 27.81
N LEU A 278 -33.30 22.10 27.61
CA LEU A 278 -32.61 22.82 28.67
C LEU A 278 -33.47 23.99 29.13
N ASN A 279 -33.95 23.97 30.34
CA ASN A 279 -34.60 25.11 30.98
C ASN A 279 -33.57 25.96 31.72
N ALA A 280 -33.33 27.21 31.27
CA ALA A 280 -32.44 28.13 31.94
C ALA A 280 -33.21 29.00 32.95
N ARG A 281 -32.65 29.32 34.12
CA ARG A 281 -33.18 30.24 35.13
C ARG A 281 -33.14 31.68 34.64
N HIS A 282 -33.87 32.55 35.33
CA HIS A 282 -34.07 33.95 35.02
C HIS A 282 -32.76 34.77 34.91
N ASP A 283 -31.73 34.39 35.67
CA ASP A 283 -30.41 35.04 35.75
C ASP A 283 -29.33 34.43 34.84
N GLN A 284 -29.65 33.36 34.13
CA GLN A 284 -28.73 32.66 33.25
C GLN A 284 -29.06 32.97 31.80
N ASP A 285 -28.15 33.70 31.12
CA ASP A 285 -28.23 33.88 29.70
C ASP A 285 -27.59 32.67 28.98
N VAL A 286 -28.42 31.75 28.55
CA VAL A 286 -27.99 30.67 27.66
C VAL A 286 -28.05 31.18 26.24
N SER A 287 -26.96 31.70 25.75
CA SER A 287 -26.84 31.97 24.32
C SER A 287 -26.98 30.61 23.61
N SER A 288 -27.94 30.49 22.69
CA SER A 288 -28.02 29.33 21.81
C SER A 288 -26.68 29.26 21.05
N PHE A 289 -25.89 28.24 21.37
CA PHE A 289 -24.81 27.84 20.49
C PHE A 289 -25.48 27.31 19.21
N GLN A 290 -25.80 28.24 18.28
CA GLN A 290 -26.01 27.84 16.90
C GLN A 290 -24.66 27.35 16.38
N MET A 291 -24.37 26.07 16.60
CA MET A 291 -23.33 25.44 15.88
C MET A 291 -23.80 25.28 14.43
N GLU A 292 -23.39 26.16 13.55
CA GLU A 292 -23.37 25.90 12.11
C GLU A 292 -22.39 24.77 11.89
N ARG A 293 -22.85 23.51 12.03
CA ARG A 293 -22.06 22.33 11.83
C ARG A 293 -22.86 21.28 11.05
N PRO A 294 -22.21 20.53 10.13
CA PRO A 294 -20.77 20.54 9.83
C PRO A 294 -20.34 21.81 9.09
N SER A 295 -19.19 22.37 9.46
CA SER A 295 -18.64 23.51 8.74
C SER A 295 -18.03 23.04 7.43
N ASP A 296 -18.28 23.71 6.32
CA ASP A 296 -17.67 23.43 4.99
C ASP A 296 -16.14 23.35 5.02
N ARG A 297 -15.52 23.88 6.07
CA ARG A 297 -14.07 23.86 6.27
C ARG A 297 -13.53 22.51 6.79
N VAL A 298 -14.36 21.72 7.46
CA VAL A 298 -13.93 20.41 8.00
C VAL A 298 -13.56 19.47 6.88
N ASP A 299 -14.35 19.42 5.81
CA ASP A 299 -14.07 18.57 4.66
C ASP A 299 -12.72 18.91 4.01
N ALA A 300 -12.40 20.21 3.89
CA ALA A 300 -11.10 20.64 3.35
C ALA A 300 -9.92 20.21 4.24
N HIS A 301 -10.07 20.26 5.57
CA HIS A 301 -9.05 19.76 6.49
C HIS A 301 -8.91 18.24 6.40
N LEU A 302 -10.01 17.49 6.34
CA LEU A 302 -9.98 16.05 6.19
C LEU A 302 -9.32 15.62 4.88
N GLU A 303 -9.59 16.32 3.77
CA GLU A 303 -8.89 16.09 2.50
C GLU A 303 -7.38 16.32 2.63
N GLN A 304 -6.95 17.35 3.35
CA GLN A 304 -5.51 17.63 3.55
C GLN A 304 -4.81 16.49 4.30
N TYR A 305 -5.44 15.93 5.33
CA TYR A 305 -4.89 14.79 6.05
C TYR A 305 -4.78 13.55 5.16
N ILE A 306 -5.79 13.27 4.33
CA ILE A 306 -5.76 12.15 3.39
C ILE A 306 -4.66 12.34 2.35
N ARG A 307 -4.49 13.56 1.81
CA ARG A 307 -3.41 13.90 0.88
C ARG A 307 -2.04 13.63 1.49
N ALA A 308 -1.80 14.04 2.73
CA ALA A 308 -0.55 13.80 3.41
C ALA A 308 -0.29 12.29 3.63
N ALA A 309 -1.32 11.51 3.99
CA ALA A 309 -1.21 10.07 4.12
C ALA A 309 -0.87 9.38 2.79
N CYS A 310 -1.54 9.75 1.70
CA CYS A 310 -1.26 9.23 0.36
C CYS A 310 0.16 9.56 -0.10
N LEU A 311 0.64 10.79 0.14
CA LEU A 311 2.02 11.19 -0.17
C LEU A 311 3.03 10.36 0.61
N GLY A 312 2.78 10.05 1.89
CA GLY A 312 3.62 9.17 2.70
C GLY A 312 3.76 7.77 2.11
N LEU A 313 2.69 7.24 1.50
CA LEU A 313 2.70 5.97 0.79
C LEU A 313 3.25 6.05 -0.65
N GLY A 314 3.50 7.26 -1.15
CA GLY A 314 3.98 7.50 -2.50
C GLY A 314 2.90 7.39 -3.58
N LEU A 315 1.63 7.54 -3.21
CA LEU A 315 0.49 7.54 -4.14
C LEU A 315 -0.08 8.95 -4.31
N PRO A 316 -0.54 9.31 -5.51
CA PRO A 316 -1.35 10.50 -5.71
C PRO A 316 -2.67 10.39 -4.93
N TYR A 317 -3.08 11.46 -4.27
CA TYR A 317 -4.34 11.52 -3.52
C TYR A 317 -5.56 11.18 -4.39
N GLU A 318 -5.60 11.74 -5.58
CA GLU A 318 -6.69 11.58 -6.54
C GLU A 318 -6.82 10.14 -7.05
N PHE A 319 -5.75 9.36 -6.97
CA PHE A 319 -5.78 7.93 -7.29
C PHE A 319 -6.50 7.12 -6.21
N VAL A 320 -6.32 7.49 -4.94
CA VAL A 320 -6.82 6.74 -3.78
C VAL A 320 -8.25 7.17 -3.42
N TRP A 321 -8.58 8.47 -3.49
CA TRP A 321 -9.78 8.99 -2.87
C TRP A 321 -10.76 9.70 -3.80
N ASN A 322 -10.33 10.64 -4.62
CA ASN A 322 -11.27 11.54 -5.31
C ASN A 322 -10.93 11.70 -6.80
N SER A 323 -11.39 10.76 -7.61
CA SER A 323 -11.23 10.81 -9.07
C SER A 323 -12.29 11.66 -9.79
N GLU A 324 -13.41 12.04 -9.13
CA GLU A 324 -14.55 12.72 -9.76
C GLU A 324 -14.20 14.13 -10.23
N LYS A 325 -13.34 14.84 -9.51
CA LYS A 325 -12.92 16.22 -9.83
C LYS A 325 -11.76 16.30 -10.83
N VAL A 326 -11.34 15.17 -11.40
CA VAL A 326 -10.14 15.11 -12.25
C VAL A 326 -10.51 15.15 -13.72
N SER A 327 -9.97 16.13 -14.46
CA SER A 327 -10.13 16.19 -15.93
C SER A 327 -9.32 15.07 -16.62
N GLY A 328 -9.74 14.64 -17.83
CA GLY A 328 -9.10 13.53 -18.53
C GLY A 328 -7.58 13.69 -18.76
N ALA A 329 -7.08 14.93 -18.94
CA ALA A 329 -5.65 15.18 -19.05
C ALA A 329 -4.92 14.96 -17.73
N ASN A 330 -5.50 15.42 -16.62
CA ASN A 330 -4.93 15.23 -15.28
C ASN A 330 -5.00 13.77 -14.84
N THR A 331 -6.03 13.03 -15.23
CA THR A 331 -6.14 11.60 -14.94
C THR A 331 -4.94 10.82 -15.47
N ARG A 332 -4.48 11.13 -16.70
CA ARG A 332 -3.27 10.50 -17.27
C ARG A 332 -2.02 10.80 -16.45
N LEU A 333 -1.83 12.05 -16.01
CA LEU A 333 -0.69 12.42 -15.17
C LEU A 333 -0.71 11.71 -13.82
N ILE A 334 -1.88 11.64 -13.18
CA ILE A 334 -2.08 10.95 -11.91
C ILE A 334 -1.79 9.47 -12.04
N THR A 335 -2.33 8.82 -13.08
CA THR A 335 -2.10 7.40 -13.38
C THR A 335 -0.62 7.14 -13.67
N ALA A 336 0.05 8.01 -14.43
CA ALA A 336 1.48 7.88 -14.71
C ALA A 336 2.35 8.02 -13.45
N LYS A 337 1.98 8.91 -12.52
CA LYS A 337 2.67 9.04 -11.22
C LYS A 337 2.47 7.78 -10.36
N ALA A 338 1.25 7.25 -10.29
CA ALA A 338 0.96 6.02 -9.56
C ALA A 338 1.71 4.82 -10.17
N ALA A 339 1.75 4.71 -11.51
CA ALA A 339 2.46 3.65 -12.23
C ALA A 339 3.95 3.59 -11.84
N ARG A 340 4.62 4.73 -11.65
CA ARG A 340 6.03 4.76 -11.19
C ARG A 340 6.20 4.12 -9.81
N ARG A 341 5.24 4.31 -8.90
CA ARG A 341 5.27 3.65 -7.59
C ARG A 341 5.14 2.14 -7.72
N PHE A 342 4.27 1.67 -8.61
CA PHE A 342 4.08 0.25 -8.87
C PHE A 342 5.31 -0.38 -9.53
N GLU A 343 5.93 0.29 -10.49
CA GLU A 343 7.19 -0.14 -11.12
C GLU A 343 8.33 -0.27 -10.09
N GLN A 344 8.45 0.69 -9.17
CA GLN A 344 9.44 0.61 -8.08
C GLN A 344 9.20 -0.64 -7.21
N ARG A 345 7.94 -0.93 -6.87
CA ARG A 345 7.57 -2.12 -6.10
C ARG A 345 7.87 -3.40 -6.87
N GLN A 346 7.57 -3.46 -8.15
CA GLN A 346 7.90 -4.60 -9.02
C GLN A 346 9.40 -4.86 -9.03
N ASN A 347 10.22 -3.83 -9.25
CA ASN A 347 11.68 -3.94 -9.24
C ASN A 347 12.23 -4.41 -7.89
N LEU A 348 11.64 -3.94 -6.78
CA LEU A 348 12.01 -4.40 -5.43
C LEU A 348 11.71 -5.90 -5.28
N LEU A 349 10.50 -6.33 -5.62
CA LEU A 349 10.09 -7.73 -5.54
C LEU A 349 10.96 -8.63 -6.41
N ILE A 350 11.26 -8.22 -7.63
CA ILE A 350 12.13 -8.97 -8.54
C ILE A 350 13.53 -9.10 -7.95
N SER A 351 14.11 -8.00 -7.48
CA SER A 351 15.51 -7.98 -7.03
C SER A 351 15.72 -8.71 -5.71
N GLN A 352 14.83 -8.56 -4.73
CA GLN A 352 15.03 -9.07 -3.38
C GLN A 352 14.31 -10.40 -3.12
N PHE A 353 13.18 -10.67 -3.79
CA PHE A 353 12.37 -11.85 -3.56
C PHE A 353 12.43 -12.85 -4.72
N MET A 354 11.94 -12.50 -5.91
CA MET A 354 11.73 -13.41 -7.03
C MET A 354 13.02 -14.10 -7.48
N ARG A 355 14.12 -13.34 -7.66
CA ARG A 355 15.41 -13.90 -8.08
C ARG A 355 15.97 -14.90 -7.09
N ARG A 356 15.79 -14.66 -5.79
CA ARG A 356 16.28 -15.57 -4.75
C ARG A 356 15.45 -16.84 -4.67
N VAL A 357 14.11 -16.68 -4.78
CA VAL A 357 13.19 -17.83 -4.81
C VAL A 357 13.47 -18.72 -6.02
N TRP A 358 13.56 -18.14 -7.23
CA TRP A 358 13.90 -18.91 -8.43
C TRP A 358 15.20 -19.69 -8.28
N ARG A 359 16.27 -19.01 -7.89
CA ARG A 359 17.58 -19.64 -7.72
C ARG A 359 17.54 -20.78 -6.73
N TYR A 360 16.85 -20.63 -5.62
CA TYR A 360 16.74 -21.68 -4.63
C TYR A 360 15.92 -22.86 -5.15
N ALA A 361 14.72 -22.60 -5.66
CA ALA A 361 13.81 -23.62 -6.12
C ALA A 361 14.39 -24.44 -7.30
N ALA A 362 14.95 -23.74 -8.30
CA ALA A 362 15.58 -24.39 -9.45
C ALA A 362 16.83 -25.20 -9.05
N ALA A 363 17.65 -24.70 -8.13
CA ALA A 363 18.81 -25.45 -7.64
C ALA A 363 18.41 -26.75 -6.94
N VAL A 364 17.33 -26.72 -6.15
CA VAL A 364 16.79 -27.95 -5.51
C VAL A 364 16.25 -28.91 -6.57
N ALA A 365 15.51 -28.41 -7.56
CA ALA A 365 14.96 -29.22 -8.64
C ALA A 365 16.05 -29.89 -9.50
N ILE A 366 17.10 -29.16 -9.84
CA ILE A 366 18.26 -29.71 -10.56
C ILE A 366 18.97 -30.80 -9.72
N LYS A 367 19.16 -30.52 -8.42
CA LYS A 367 19.79 -31.47 -7.51
C LYS A 367 18.99 -32.79 -7.40
N ASN A 368 17.69 -32.72 -7.44
CA ASN A 368 16.78 -33.85 -7.30
C ASN A 368 16.45 -34.53 -8.64
N GLY A 369 16.90 -33.95 -9.76
CA GLY A 369 16.68 -34.52 -11.10
C GLY A 369 15.36 -34.14 -11.75
N ASP A 370 14.58 -33.21 -11.14
CA ASP A 370 13.35 -32.70 -11.72
C ASP A 370 13.60 -31.76 -12.91
N LEU A 371 14.79 -31.14 -12.92
CA LEU A 371 15.29 -30.34 -14.03
C LEU A 371 16.66 -30.83 -14.45
N PRO A 372 16.97 -30.94 -15.77
CA PRO A 372 18.31 -31.26 -16.22
C PRO A 372 19.30 -30.14 -15.90
N PRO A 373 20.56 -30.41 -15.62
CA PRO A 373 21.57 -29.41 -15.36
C PRO A 373 21.89 -28.61 -16.64
N THR A 374 22.00 -27.25 -16.49
CA THR A 374 22.51 -26.36 -17.55
C THR A 374 23.34 -25.24 -16.94
N GLU A 375 24.27 -24.66 -17.67
CA GLU A 375 25.14 -23.58 -17.13
C GLU A 375 24.36 -22.33 -16.76
N ARG A 376 23.33 -22.00 -17.56
CA ARG A 376 22.56 -20.74 -17.42
C ARG A 376 21.21 -20.92 -16.74
N TRP A 377 21.02 -21.96 -15.96
CA TRP A 377 19.77 -22.24 -15.25
C TRP A 377 19.22 -21.08 -14.40
N HIS A 378 20.09 -20.16 -13.99
CA HIS A 378 19.76 -19.02 -13.15
C HIS A 378 19.38 -17.76 -13.93
N HIS A 379 19.48 -17.79 -15.27
CA HIS A 379 19.05 -16.68 -16.14
C HIS A 379 17.54 -16.74 -16.32
N VAL A 380 16.86 -15.69 -15.88
CA VAL A 380 15.39 -15.56 -15.89
C VAL A 380 15.02 -14.13 -16.09
N ASP A 381 14.11 -13.90 -17.02
CA ASP A 381 13.43 -12.64 -17.19
C ASP A 381 12.10 -12.63 -16.39
N TYR A 382 11.63 -11.46 -16.03
CA TYR A 382 10.42 -11.31 -15.25
C TYR A 382 9.42 -10.43 -15.99
N ILE A 383 8.24 -10.99 -16.21
CA ILE A 383 7.12 -10.27 -16.80
C ILE A 383 6.24 -9.76 -15.67
N CYS A 384 6.13 -8.43 -15.59
CA CYS A 384 5.25 -7.74 -14.65
C CYS A 384 3.84 -7.55 -15.24
N PRO A 385 2.82 -7.35 -14.39
CA PRO A 385 1.51 -6.89 -14.85
C PRO A 385 1.62 -5.58 -15.63
N ARG A 386 0.74 -5.39 -16.60
CA ARG A 386 0.69 -4.16 -17.39
C ARG A 386 0.48 -2.94 -16.49
N SER A 387 1.14 -1.86 -16.84
CA SER A 387 0.89 -0.54 -16.27
C SER A 387 -0.58 -0.13 -16.51
N ILE A 388 -1.18 0.54 -15.52
CA ILE A 388 -2.55 1.04 -15.64
C ILE A 388 -2.62 2.07 -16.75
N THR A 389 -3.59 1.92 -17.62
CA THR A 389 -3.88 2.89 -18.68
C THR A 389 -5.34 3.33 -18.63
N VAL A 390 -5.57 4.58 -18.99
CA VAL A 390 -6.91 5.19 -19.03
C VAL A 390 -7.52 5.12 -20.43
N ASP A 391 -6.69 4.95 -21.47
CA ASP A 391 -7.08 5.06 -22.88
C ASP A 391 -6.54 3.88 -23.69
N HIS A 392 -7.14 2.71 -23.48
CA HIS A 392 -6.73 1.47 -24.12
C HIS A 392 -6.70 1.54 -25.66
N GLY A 393 -7.64 2.30 -26.27
CA GLY A 393 -7.71 2.41 -27.71
C GLY A 393 -6.54 3.18 -28.31
N ARG A 394 -6.15 4.28 -27.67
CA ARG A 394 -5.03 5.10 -28.13
C ARG A 394 -3.69 4.43 -27.87
N ASP A 395 -3.54 3.75 -26.75
CA ASP A 395 -2.32 3.01 -26.43
C ASP A 395 -2.14 1.86 -27.41
N ALA A 396 -3.21 1.11 -27.72
CA ALA A 396 -3.16 0.04 -28.70
C ALA A 396 -2.77 0.55 -30.11
N GLN A 397 -3.27 1.72 -30.54
CA GLN A 397 -2.87 2.33 -31.81
C GLN A 397 -1.39 2.74 -31.79
N SER A 398 -0.91 3.31 -30.67
CA SER A 398 0.50 3.65 -30.49
C SER A 398 1.40 2.41 -30.53
N ASP A 399 1.01 1.35 -29.82
CA ASP A 399 1.75 0.09 -29.77
C ASP A 399 1.82 -0.57 -31.17
N ILE A 400 0.71 -0.57 -31.92
CA ILE A 400 0.68 -1.06 -33.31
C ILE A 400 1.63 -0.25 -34.19
N ALA A 401 1.63 1.09 -34.08
CA ALA A 401 2.52 1.94 -34.83
C ALA A 401 4.00 1.70 -34.47
N LEU A 402 4.32 1.49 -33.19
CA LEU A 402 5.69 1.18 -32.75
C LEU A 402 6.15 -0.19 -33.25
N ILE A 403 5.28 -1.20 -33.26
CA ILE A 403 5.57 -2.52 -33.83
C ILE A 403 5.80 -2.43 -35.34
N GLN A 404 4.97 -1.68 -36.06
CA GLN A 404 5.11 -1.48 -37.50
C GLN A 404 6.39 -0.72 -37.87
N ALA A 405 6.80 0.23 -37.03
CA ALA A 405 8.05 0.97 -37.19
C ALA A 405 9.30 0.16 -36.75
N GLY A 406 9.14 -1.06 -36.22
CA GLY A 406 10.24 -1.86 -35.72
C GLY A 406 10.86 -1.35 -34.41
N LEU A 407 10.21 -0.43 -33.71
CA LEU A 407 10.68 0.17 -32.46
C LEU A 407 10.26 -0.62 -31.23
N MET A 408 9.28 -1.49 -31.36
CA MET A 408 8.81 -2.40 -30.33
C MET A 408 8.73 -3.82 -30.88
N SER A 409 9.24 -4.80 -30.16
CA SER A 409 9.11 -6.20 -30.53
C SER A 409 7.74 -6.76 -30.12
N ARG A 410 7.26 -7.81 -30.81
CA ARG A 410 6.04 -8.52 -30.38
C ARG A 410 6.21 -9.15 -29.00
N ALA A 411 7.42 -9.61 -28.66
CA ALA A 411 7.71 -10.14 -27.34
C ALA A 411 7.54 -9.09 -26.25
N GLU A 412 7.99 -7.88 -26.49
CA GLU A 412 7.83 -6.73 -25.60
C GLU A 412 6.35 -6.32 -25.47
N TYR A 413 5.62 -6.29 -26.59
CA TYR A 413 4.18 -6.02 -26.60
C TYR A 413 3.41 -7.03 -25.75
N PHE A 414 3.55 -8.33 -26.00
CA PHE A 414 2.87 -9.36 -25.21
C PHE A 414 3.36 -9.38 -23.76
N GLY A 415 4.65 -9.13 -23.53
CA GLY A 415 5.21 -9.00 -22.19
C GLY A 415 4.58 -7.85 -21.41
N SER A 416 4.28 -6.71 -22.03
CA SER A 416 3.58 -5.59 -21.39
C SER A 416 2.18 -5.96 -20.90
N TYR A 417 1.54 -6.95 -21.51
CA TYR A 417 0.23 -7.50 -21.11
C TYR A 417 0.36 -8.69 -20.13
N GLY A 418 1.58 -9.02 -19.68
CA GLY A 418 1.82 -10.16 -18.81
C GLY A 418 1.67 -11.51 -19.52
N GLN A 419 1.80 -11.53 -20.85
CA GLN A 419 1.64 -12.70 -21.70
C GLN A 419 2.99 -13.13 -22.27
N ASP A 420 3.19 -14.45 -22.37
CA ASP A 420 4.33 -14.99 -23.09
C ASP A 420 4.04 -14.97 -24.60
N TRP A 421 4.90 -14.30 -25.36
CA TRP A 421 4.73 -14.15 -26.80
C TRP A 421 4.74 -15.46 -27.57
N GLN A 422 5.47 -16.48 -27.10
CA GLN A 422 5.53 -17.79 -27.73
C GLN A 422 4.22 -18.55 -27.53
N GLU A 423 3.65 -18.54 -26.32
CA GLU A 423 2.33 -19.11 -26.03
C GLU A 423 1.25 -18.41 -26.88
N GLN A 424 1.29 -17.08 -26.93
CA GLN A 424 0.33 -16.31 -27.72
C GLN A 424 0.45 -16.60 -29.22
N LEU A 425 1.68 -16.75 -29.73
CA LEU A 425 1.90 -17.10 -31.14
C LEU A 425 1.38 -18.49 -31.47
N GLN A 426 1.59 -19.47 -30.57
CA GLN A 426 1.03 -20.82 -30.73
C GLN A 426 -0.51 -20.80 -30.69
N GLN A 427 -1.08 -20.06 -29.77
CA GLN A 427 -2.51 -19.88 -29.66
C GLN A 427 -3.10 -19.28 -30.94
N ILE A 428 -2.55 -18.16 -31.42
CA ILE A 428 -2.98 -17.50 -32.67
C ILE A 428 -2.88 -18.47 -33.86
N ARG A 429 -1.81 -19.25 -33.96
CA ARG A 429 -1.65 -20.25 -35.03
C ARG A 429 -2.71 -21.34 -34.95
N SER A 430 -3.01 -21.84 -33.75
CA SER A 430 -4.05 -22.86 -33.56
C SER A 430 -5.45 -22.32 -33.90
N GLU A 431 -5.73 -21.08 -33.56
CA GLU A 431 -6.99 -20.40 -33.89
C GLU A 431 -7.10 -20.18 -35.40
N GLN A 432 -6.04 -19.74 -36.07
CA GLN A 432 -6.00 -19.58 -37.52
C GLN A 432 -6.21 -20.93 -38.26
N GLN A 433 -5.69 -22.03 -37.72
CA GLN A 433 -5.94 -23.37 -38.29
C GLN A 433 -7.36 -23.85 -38.06
N ALA A 434 -7.98 -23.53 -36.93
CA ALA A 434 -9.32 -23.96 -36.57
C ALA A 434 -10.41 -23.15 -37.26
N TYR A 435 -10.24 -21.84 -37.41
CA TYR A 435 -11.29 -20.91 -37.86
C TYR A 435 -10.98 -20.22 -39.20
N GLY A 436 -9.80 -20.46 -39.79
CA GLY A 436 -9.32 -19.72 -40.96
C GLY A 436 -8.67 -18.37 -40.55
N PRO A 437 -8.27 -17.55 -41.53
CA PRO A 437 -7.62 -16.27 -41.22
C PRO A 437 -8.57 -15.35 -40.43
N LEU A 438 -8.27 -15.20 -39.14
CA LEU A 438 -9.04 -14.36 -38.19
C LEU A 438 -8.88 -12.86 -38.44
N ILE A 439 -7.88 -12.48 -39.23
CA ILE A 439 -7.63 -11.09 -39.62
C ILE A 439 -8.13 -10.95 -41.05
N PRO A 440 -9.21 -10.18 -41.33
CA PRO A 440 -9.53 -9.82 -42.70
C PRO A 440 -8.29 -9.16 -43.30
N GLU A 441 -7.94 -9.54 -44.54
CA GLU A 441 -6.88 -8.83 -45.27
C GLU A 441 -7.12 -7.32 -45.12
N PRO A 442 -6.11 -6.53 -44.78
CA PRO A 442 -6.30 -5.10 -44.64
C PRO A 442 -6.89 -4.58 -45.97
N SER A 443 -8.10 -4.09 -45.88
CA SER A 443 -8.71 -3.42 -47.03
C SER A 443 -7.69 -2.39 -47.52
N PRO A 444 -7.39 -2.34 -48.83
CA PRO A 444 -6.45 -1.38 -49.33
C PRO A 444 -6.88 0.01 -48.84
N VAL A 445 -6.07 0.64 -48.01
CA VAL A 445 -6.32 1.99 -47.52
C VAL A 445 -6.42 2.86 -48.77
N SER A 446 -7.64 3.21 -49.16
CA SER A 446 -7.85 4.22 -50.18
C SER A 446 -7.23 5.51 -49.58
N LEU A 447 -6.06 5.85 -50.05
CA LEU A 447 -5.45 7.17 -49.76
C LEU A 447 -6.53 8.22 -50.03
N PRO A 448 -6.85 9.11 -49.12
CA PRO A 448 -7.75 10.20 -49.42
C PRO A 448 -7.27 10.90 -50.65
N GLY A 449 -8.15 11.00 -51.66
CA GLY A 449 -7.84 11.65 -52.93
C GLY A 449 -7.25 13.06 -52.66
N PRO A 450 -6.50 13.60 -53.60
CA PRO A 450 -5.90 14.92 -53.45
C PRO A 450 -6.97 15.92 -53.00
N LEU A 451 -6.69 16.68 -51.95
CA LEU A 451 -7.60 17.72 -51.46
C LEU A 451 -8.04 18.61 -52.61
N PRO A 452 -9.35 18.94 -52.71
CA PRO A 452 -9.80 19.86 -53.74
C PRO A 452 -9.02 21.15 -53.65
N PRO A 453 -8.67 21.80 -54.82
CA PRO A 453 -7.94 23.03 -54.83
C PRO A 453 -8.68 24.09 -54.01
N ARG A 454 -7.89 24.81 -53.17
CA ARG A 454 -8.43 25.90 -52.35
C ARG A 454 -9.09 26.91 -53.29
N PRO A 455 -10.32 27.36 -52.97
CA PRO A 455 -10.94 28.44 -53.74
C PRO A 455 -10.06 29.69 -53.68
N PRO A 456 -9.99 30.49 -54.79
CA PRO A 456 -9.18 31.71 -54.79
C PRO A 456 -9.68 32.65 -53.70
N ALA A 457 -8.70 33.38 -53.10
CA ALA A 457 -8.88 34.24 -51.89
C ALA A 457 -9.82 35.46 -52.08
N ASP A 458 -10.33 35.67 -53.29
CA ASP A 458 -11.06 36.93 -53.63
C ASP A 458 -12.55 36.87 -53.45
N GLN A 459 -13.12 35.81 -52.81
CA GLN A 459 -14.56 35.74 -52.59
C GLN A 459 -15.00 35.75 -51.09
N VAL A 460 -14.20 36.28 -50.19
CA VAL A 460 -14.67 36.56 -48.85
C VAL A 460 -15.19 38.01 -48.84
N GLY A 461 -16.48 38.18 -49.20
CA GLY A 461 -17.18 39.48 -49.05
C GLY A 461 -17.16 39.92 -47.62
N MET A 462 -16.65 41.17 -47.39
CA MET A 462 -16.78 41.86 -46.11
C MET A 462 -18.29 42.07 -45.83
N PRO A 463 -18.77 41.84 -44.60
CA PRO A 463 -20.08 42.36 -44.20
C PRO A 463 -20.04 43.87 -44.17
N GLN A 464 -20.93 44.50 -44.94
CA GLN A 464 -21.19 45.95 -44.82
C GLN A 464 -21.86 46.24 -43.51
N ALA A 465 -21.45 47.36 -42.88
CA ALA A 465 -21.82 48.10 -41.70
C ALA A 465 -23.08 47.72 -40.94
#